data_63e2e27dc143da62a79d78ce16db7919
#
_entry.id   63e2e27dc143da62a79d78ce16db7919
#
_cell.length_a   1.000
_cell.length_b   1.000
_cell.length_c   1.000
_cell.angle_alpha   90.00
_cell.angle_beta   90.00
_cell.angle_gamma   90.00
#
_symmetry.space_group_name_H-M   'P 1'
#
loop_
_entity.id
_entity.type
_entity.pdbx_description
1 polymer ?
#
loop_
_entity_poly.entity_id
_entity_poly.type
_entity_poly.pdbx_seq_one_letter_code
_entity_poly.pdbx_strand_id
1 'polypeptide(L)'
;MDVVITVIAVILVVLVWIMLYDSNRFVVRHYFLRDQRIKKPVKAVVLADLHNKRYGKENERLLQAIDEIRPDMILIAGDILTAKPKASLETAVDLLTKLAGKYPIYYGNGNHEHRLKLYPENYGDMAERYEEALQKIGIRRLVNEHTVLEESGICIYGSEIDKLYYKRFGIQPMDPEYLKSLLGQPSAEKYTILIAHNPDYFPKYADWGADLVLAGHVHGGMVRVPIWGKGVVSPNVRLFPKYDGGEFTLGKTRMLLSRGLGMHTIPIRLFNTGEVLEVDLLPVGEEAGGSDEGK
;
A
#
# COMPACT_ATOMS: atom_id res chain seq x y z
N MET A 1 32.06 34.28 -6.88
CA MET A 1 30.60 34.17 -7.14
C MET A 1 30.30 33.05 -8.10
N ASP A 2 31.03 32.92 -9.19
CA ASP A 2 30.78 31.93 -10.25
C ASP A 2 30.98 30.48 -9.79
N VAL A 3 31.98 30.17 -8.96
CA VAL A 3 32.22 28.81 -8.43
C VAL A 3 31.04 28.36 -7.56
N VAL A 4 30.51 29.23 -6.69
CA VAL A 4 29.37 28.89 -5.82
C VAL A 4 28.12 28.62 -6.66
N ILE A 5 27.86 29.46 -7.65
CA ILE A 5 26.71 29.29 -8.58
C ILE A 5 26.86 27.98 -9.35
N THR A 6 28.04 27.68 -9.86
CA THR A 6 28.33 26.43 -10.57
C THR A 6 28.10 25.22 -9.67
N VAL A 7 28.58 25.23 -8.43
CA VAL A 7 28.38 24.14 -7.46
C VAL A 7 26.89 23.94 -7.16
N ILE A 8 26.15 25.02 -6.93
CA ILE A 8 24.68 24.93 -6.68
C ILE A 8 23.98 24.35 -7.92
N ALA A 9 24.32 24.81 -9.12
CA ALA A 9 23.74 24.30 -10.36
C ALA A 9 23.97 22.79 -10.53
N VAL A 10 25.21 22.31 -10.28
CA VAL A 10 25.55 20.88 -10.34
C VAL A 10 24.74 20.09 -9.31
N ILE A 11 24.62 20.57 -8.07
CA ILE A 11 23.83 19.91 -7.02
C ILE A 11 22.36 19.81 -7.47
N LEU A 12 21.78 20.88 -8.01
CA LEU A 12 20.38 20.86 -8.49
C LEU A 12 20.19 19.84 -9.63
N VAL A 13 21.10 19.78 -10.58
CA VAL A 13 21.04 18.79 -11.68
C VAL A 13 21.10 17.37 -11.13
N VAL A 14 21.99 17.10 -10.17
CA VAL A 14 22.09 15.78 -9.53
C VAL A 14 20.79 15.43 -8.76
N LEU A 15 20.23 16.39 -8.02
CA LEU A 15 18.97 16.14 -7.30
C LEU A 15 17.79 15.87 -8.25
N VAL A 16 17.70 16.61 -9.35
CA VAL A 16 16.69 16.35 -10.39
C VAL A 16 16.89 14.97 -11.02
N TRP A 17 18.13 14.60 -11.32
CA TRP A 17 18.42 13.27 -11.84
C TRP A 17 18.02 12.15 -10.87
N ILE A 18 18.36 12.28 -9.57
CA ILE A 18 17.95 11.32 -8.53
C ILE A 18 16.43 11.25 -8.46
N MET A 19 15.73 12.40 -8.47
CA MET A 19 14.29 12.46 -8.42
C MET A 19 13.65 11.71 -9.61
N LEU A 20 14.14 11.91 -10.82
CA LEU A 20 13.67 11.21 -12.01
C LEU A 20 13.97 9.70 -11.94
N TYR A 21 15.15 9.34 -11.46
CA TYR A 21 15.57 7.96 -11.29
C TYR A 21 14.68 7.24 -10.27
N ASP A 22 14.50 7.79 -9.07
CA ASP A 22 13.66 7.21 -8.02
C ASP A 22 12.18 7.14 -8.39
N SER A 23 11.70 8.13 -9.16
CA SER A 23 10.31 8.14 -9.62
C SER A 23 10.00 7.06 -10.65
N ASN A 24 11.01 6.51 -11.35
CA ASN A 24 10.81 5.55 -12.45
C ASN A 24 11.29 4.13 -12.14
N ARG A 25 11.61 3.85 -10.89
CA ARG A 25 11.97 2.51 -10.42
C ARG A 25 11.22 2.15 -9.15
N PHE A 26 11.20 0.87 -8.84
CA PHE A 26 10.78 0.32 -7.56
C PHE A 26 11.77 -0.75 -7.12
N VAL A 27 11.66 -1.15 -5.87
CA VAL A 27 12.39 -2.28 -5.27
C VAL A 27 11.39 -3.27 -4.68
N VAL A 28 11.75 -4.53 -4.62
CA VAL A 28 11.02 -5.55 -3.86
C VAL A 28 11.59 -5.58 -2.45
N ARG A 29 10.72 -5.54 -1.44
CA ARG A 29 11.09 -5.67 -0.03
C ARG A 29 10.45 -6.91 0.55
N HIS A 30 11.26 -7.73 1.19
CA HIS A 30 10.85 -9.00 1.77
C HIS A 30 10.55 -8.84 3.26
N TYR A 31 9.43 -9.44 3.69
CA TYR A 31 9.01 -9.52 5.08
C TYR A 31 8.59 -10.94 5.42
N PHE A 32 9.00 -11.39 6.60
CA PHE A 32 8.68 -12.72 7.12
C PHE A 32 7.86 -12.59 8.39
N LEU A 33 6.70 -13.23 8.42
CA LEU A 33 5.75 -13.20 9.51
C LEU A 33 5.42 -14.62 9.91
N ARG A 34 5.52 -14.94 11.21
CA ARG A 34 5.20 -16.25 11.74
C ARG A 34 4.13 -16.16 12.81
N ASP A 35 3.16 -17.06 12.73
CA ASP A 35 2.12 -17.20 13.75
C ASP A 35 1.63 -18.66 13.81
N GLN A 36 1.28 -19.14 14.99
CA GLN A 36 0.78 -20.49 15.19
C GLN A 36 -0.60 -20.77 14.55
N ARG A 37 -1.37 -19.72 14.26
CA ARG A 37 -2.69 -19.80 13.60
C ARG A 37 -2.58 -19.94 12.09
N ILE A 38 -1.43 -19.63 11.52
CA ILE A 38 -1.14 -19.87 10.09
C ILE A 38 -0.91 -21.36 9.93
N LYS A 39 -1.71 -22.01 9.09
CA LYS A 39 -1.72 -23.49 8.94
C LYS A 39 -0.83 -23.98 7.81
N LYS A 40 -0.58 -23.15 6.80
CA LYS A 40 0.32 -23.43 5.67
C LYS A 40 1.01 -22.14 5.24
N PRO A 41 2.21 -22.24 4.65
CA PRO A 41 2.88 -21.08 4.07
C PRO A 41 2.00 -20.38 3.02
N VAL A 42 2.00 -19.05 3.05
CA VAL A 42 1.34 -18.22 2.05
C VAL A 42 2.25 -17.07 1.70
N LYS A 43 2.55 -16.92 0.42
CA LYS A 43 3.31 -15.79 -0.10
C LYS A 43 2.36 -14.76 -0.68
N ALA A 44 2.40 -13.54 -0.17
CA ALA A 44 1.60 -12.44 -0.65
C ALA A 44 2.46 -11.33 -1.27
N VAL A 45 1.96 -10.71 -2.33
CA VAL A 45 2.47 -9.42 -2.81
C VAL A 45 1.54 -8.33 -2.35
N VAL A 46 2.09 -7.25 -1.76
CA VAL A 46 1.32 -6.08 -1.38
C VAL A 46 1.64 -4.91 -2.30
N LEU A 47 0.59 -4.32 -2.89
CA LEU A 47 0.64 -3.13 -3.73
C LEU A 47 -0.14 -2.00 -3.07
N ALA A 48 0.42 -0.78 -3.08
CA ALA A 48 -0.23 0.42 -2.59
C ALA A 48 0.14 1.64 -3.42
N ASP A 49 -0.72 2.65 -3.42
CA ASP A 49 -0.44 4.00 -3.93
C ASP A 49 0.17 3.99 -5.34
N LEU A 50 -0.39 3.24 -6.28
CA LEU A 50 0.08 3.22 -7.66
C LEU A 50 -0.29 4.51 -8.41
N HIS A 51 -1.47 5.09 -8.12
CA HIS A 51 -1.95 6.34 -8.69
C HIS A 51 -1.84 6.41 -10.22
N ASN A 52 -2.26 5.37 -10.91
CA ASN A 52 -2.17 5.24 -12.38
C ASN A 52 -0.74 5.32 -12.94
N LYS A 53 0.29 5.15 -12.10
CA LYS A 53 1.69 5.07 -12.55
C LYS A 53 1.88 3.82 -13.41
N ARG A 54 2.71 3.95 -14.45
CA ARG A 54 3.14 2.83 -15.29
C ARG A 54 4.65 2.60 -15.11
N TYR A 55 5.02 1.33 -14.97
CA TYR A 55 6.40 0.87 -14.94
C TYR A 55 6.72 0.10 -16.23
N GLY A 56 7.27 0.82 -17.22
CA GLY A 56 7.43 0.31 -18.57
C GLY A 56 6.14 0.41 -19.40
N LYS A 57 6.17 -0.16 -20.61
CA LYS A 57 4.98 -0.25 -21.45
C LYS A 57 3.97 -1.19 -20.80
N GLU A 58 2.73 -0.70 -20.57
CA GLU A 58 1.64 -1.50 -19.97
C GLU A 58 1.98 -2.18 -18.64
N ASN A 59 2.84 -1.57 -17.83
CA ASN A 59 3.30 -2.10 -16.55
C ASN A 59 4.14 -3.39 -16.64
N GLU A 60 4.75 -3.70 -17.78
CA GLU A 60 5.51 -4.93 -18.02
C GLU A 60 6.56 -5.21 -16.94
N ARG A 61 7.29 -4.17 -16.46
CA ARG A 61 8.32 -4.32 -15.42
C ARG A 61 7.72 -4.68 -14.06
N LEU A 62 6.57 -4.11 -13.72
CA LEU A 62 5.89 -4.43 -12.47
C LEU A 62 5.29 -5.85 -12.52
N LEU A 63 4.66 -6.21 -13.64
CA LEU A 63 4.11 -7.54 -13.85
C LEU A 63 5.20 -8.61 -13.80
N GLN A 64 6.33 -8.39 -14.46
CA GLN A 64 7.47 -9.31 -14.43
C GLN A 64 8.00 -9.51 -13.01
N ALA A 65 8.19 -8.44 -12.23
CA ALA A 65 8.65 -8.54 -10.85
C ALA A 65 7.67 -9.34 -9.96
N ILE A 66 6.36 -9.16 -10.16
CA ILE A 66 5.34 -9.93 -9.44
C ILE A 66 5.36 -11.41 -9.88
N ASP A 67 5.51 -11.67 -11.17
CA ASP A 67 5.61 -13.04 -11.70
C ASP A 67 6.87 -13.78 -11.21
N GLU A 68 7.99 -13.07 -11.02
CA GLU A 68 9.22 -13.63 -10.44
C GLU A 68 9.05 -14.01 -8.97
N ILE A 69 8.27 -13.24 -8.20
CA ILE A 69 7.90 -13.56 -6.80
C ILE A 69 7.04 -14.81 -6.71
N ARG A 70 6.16 -15.08 -7.72
CA ARG A 70 5.17 -16.16 -7.74
C ARG A 70 4.29 -16.17 -6.47
N PRO A 71 3.54 -15.11 -6.21
CA PRO A 71 2.73 -15.04 -5.01
C PRO A 71 1.51 -15.97 -5.10
N ASP A 72 1.01 -16.44 -3.95
CA ASP A 72 -0.27 -17.13 -3.84
C ASP A 72 -1.46 -16.17 -3.91
N MET A 73 -1.24 -14.88 -3.56
CA MET A 73 -2.25 -13.83 -3.60
C MET A 73 -1.64 -12.42 -3.70
N ILE A 74 -2.47 -11.49 -4.14
CA ILE A 74 -2.14 -10.06 -4.13
C ILE A 74 -3.07 -9.34 -3.15
N LEU A 75 -2.48 -8.50 -2.29
CA LEU A 75 -3.17 -7.64 -1.34
C LEU A 75 -2.99 -6.19 -1.77
N ILE A 76 -4.08 -5.47 -1.98
CA ILE A 76 -4.03 -4.07 -2.40
C ILE A 76 -4.39 -3.19 -1.22
N ALA A 77 -3.44 -2.37 -0.79
CA ALA A 77 -3.60 -1.45 0.33
C ALA A 77 -4.01 -0.03 -0.13
N GLY A 78 -4.84 0.04 -1.17
CA GLY A 78 -5.51 1.26 -1.65
C GLY A 78 -4.71 2.11 -2.63
N ASP A 79 -5.39 3.11 -3.17
CA ASP A 79 -4.89 4.17 -4.05
C ASP A 79 -4.19 3.65 -5.32
N ILE A 80 -4.78 2.62 -5.96
CA ILE A 80 -4.31 2.13 -7.27
C ILE A 80 -4.62 3.15 -8.36
N LEU A 81 -5.79 3.80 -8.28
CA LEU A 81 -6.16 4.90 -9.17
C LEU A 81 -5.91 6.28 -8.53
N THR A 82 -6.00 7.30 -9.34
CA THR A 82 -6.01 8.69 -8.87
C THR A 82 -7.39 9.32 -9.06
N ALA A 83 -8.03 9.76 -7.99
CA ALA A 83 -9.26 10.53 -8.06
C ALA A 83 -8.97 11.96 -8.56
N LYS A 84 -8.99 12.14 -9.87
CA LYS A 84 -8.97 13.44 -10.57
C LYS A 84 -10.11 13.46 -11.58
N PRO A 85 -10.81 14.60 -11.74
CA PRO A 85 -11.85 14.72 -12.74
C PRO A 85 -11.34 14.30 -14.12
N LYS A 86 -12.09 13.46 -14.83
CA LYS A 86 -11.76 12.94 -16.16
C LYS A 86 -10.45 12.10 -16.24
N ALA A 87 -9.88 11.66 -15.11
CA ALA A 87 -8.75 10.73 -15.15
C ALA A 87 -9.21 9.39 -15.76
N SER A 88 -8.32 8.79 -16.57
CA SER A 88 -8.61 7.46 -17.12
C SER A 88 -8.53 6.39 -16.03
N LEU A 89 -9.50 5.49 -16.01
CA LEU A 89 -9.48 4.28 -15.18
C LEU A 89 -8.67 3.15 -15.84
N GLU A 90 -8.39 3.26 -17.13
CA GLU A 90 -7.79 2.20 -17.96
C GLU A 90 -6.48 1.68 -17.37
N THR A 91 -5.57 2.57 -16.95
CA THR A 91 -4.26 2.14 -16.43
C THR A 91 -4.38 1.25 -15.20
N ALA A 92 -5.30 1.57 -14.29
CA ALA A 92 -5.58 0.75 -13.11
C ALA A 92 -6.26 -0.56 -13.50
N VAL A 93 -7.31 -0.49 -14.33
CA VAL A 93 -8.09 -1.66 -14.76
C VAL A 93 -7.24 -2.62 -15.60
N ASP A 94 -6.41 -2.13 -16.53
CA ASP A 94 -5.52 -2.98 -17.34
C ASP A 94 -4.53 -3.77 -16.48
N LEU A 95 -3.88 -3.10 -15.52
CA LEU A 95 -2.97 -3.78 -14.60
C LEU A 95 -3.70 -4.84 -13.79
N LEU A 96 -4.84 -4.47 -13.20
CA LEU A 96 -5.63 -5.38 -12.37
C LEU A 96 -6.19 -6.56 -13.17
N THR A 97 -6.59 -6.35 -14.42
CA THR A 97 -7.02 -7.43 -15.34
C THR A 97 -5.91 -8.44 -15.56
N LYS A 98 -4.69 -7.96 -15.84
CA LYS A 98 -3.53 -8.84 -16.07
C LYS A 98 -3.15 -9.63 -14.83
N LEU A 99 -3.25 -9.02 -13.64
CA LEU A 99 -2.96 -9.66 -12.37
C LEU A 99 -4.06 -10.65 -11.96
N ALA A 100 -5.34 -10.27 -12.08
CA ALA A 100 -6.48 -11.12 -11.73
C ALA A 100 -6.57 -12.40 -12.60
N GLY A 101 -6.05 -12.33 -13.82
CA GLY A 101 -5.93 -13.52 -14.69
C GLY A 101 -4.95 -14.58 -14.17
N LYS A 102 -4.12 -14.26 -13.17
CA LYS A 102 -3.07 -15.14 -12.64
C LYS A 102 -3.19 -15.40 -11.13
N TYR A 103 -3.64 -14.40 -10.37
CA TYR A 103 -3.58 -14.39 -8.91
C TYR A 103 -4.91 -13.95 -8.31
N PRO A 104 -5.37 -14.55 -7.21
CA PRO A 104 -6.47 -14.00 -6.42
C PRO A 104 -6.06 -12.64 -5.83
N ILE A 105 -6.95 -11.65 -5.94
CA ILE A 105 -6.70 -10.28 -5.47
C ILE A 105 -7.72 -9.91 -4.40
N TYR A 106 -7.24 -9.46 -3.25
CA TYR A 106 -8.03 -8.87 -2.17
C TYR A 106 -7.72 -7.38 -2.08
N TYR A 107 -8.73 -6.55 -2.29
CA TYR A 107 -8.58 -5.13 -2.52
C TYR A 107 -9.23 -4.31 -1.39
N GLY A 108 -8.41 -3.63 -0.57
CA GLY A 108 -8.87 -2.60 0.36
C GLY A 108 -8.78 -1.21 -0.28
N ASN A 109 -9.80 -0.38 -0.08
CA ASN A 109 -9.81 0.98 -0.63
C ASN A 109 -8.80 1.89 0.05
N GLY A 110 -8.22 2.80 -0.74
CA GLY A 110 -7.58 4.01 -0.26
C GLY A 110 -8.54 5.20 -0.29
N ASN A 111 -8.03 6.37 0.06
CA ASN A 111 -8.84 7.59 0.05
C ASN A 111 -9.20 8.05 -1.36
N HIS A 112 -8.47 7.65 -2.40
CA HIS A 112 -8.81 7.98 -3.78
C HIS A 112 -10.01 7.18 -4.26
N GLU A 113 -10.07 5.87 -4.02
CA GLU A 113 -11.25 5.06 -4.32
C GLU A 113 -12.49 5.54 -3.56
N HIS A 114 -12.34 5.81 -2.26
CA HIS A 114 -13.42 6.33 -1.43
C HIS A 114 -13.95 7.68 -1.93
N ARG A 115 -13.05 8.57 -2.35
CA ARG A 115 -13.39 9.91 -2.86
C ARG A 115 -14.24 9.87 -4.12
N LEU A 116 -14.07 8.90 -5.01
CA LEU A 116 -14.91 8.76 -6.19
C LEU A 116 -16.40 8.64 -5.85
N LYS A 117 -16.70 7.88 -4.78
CA LYS A 117 -18.09 7.67 -4.30
C LYS A 117 -18.63 8.91 -3.59
N LEU A 118 -17.78 9.61 -2.83
CA LEU A 118 -18.21 10.73 -1.98
C LEU A 118 -18.53 12.01 -2.77
N TYR A 119 -17.96 12.17 -3.96
CA TYR A 119 -18.05 13.40 -4.73
C TYR A 119 -18.43 13.14 -6.20
N PRO A 120 -19.61 12.55 -6.47
CA PRO A 120 -20.05 12.26 -7.84
C PRO A 120 -20.16 13.53 -8.70
N GLU A 121 -20.41 14.69 -8.08
CA GLU A 121 -20.41 15.99 -8.77
C GLU A 121 -19.05 16.35 -9.40
N ASN A 122 -17.94 15.80 -8.86
CA ASN A 122 -16.60 16.05 -9.38
C ASN A 122 -16.13 14.93 -10.32
N TYR A 123 -16.59 13.69 -10.11
CA TYR A 123 -16.04 12.50 -10.76
C TYR A 123 -17.04 11.79 -11.69
N GLY A 124 -18.31 12.26 -11.73
CA GLY A 124 -19.35 11.62 -12.55
C GLY A 124 -19.57 10.16 -12.15
N ASP A 125 -19.62 9.29 -13.12
CA ASP A 125 -19.84 7.85 -13.02
C ASP A 125 -18.55 7.01 -12.79
N MET A 126 -17.45 7.66 -12.44
CA MET A 126 -16.17 6.97 -12.30
C MET A 126 -16.18 5.88 -11.21
N ALA A 127 -16.94 6.09 -10.12
CA ALA A 127 -17.04 5.10 -9.04
C ALA A 127 -17.73 3.83 -9.52
N GLU A 128 -18.88 3.98 -10.18
CA GLU A 128 -19.68 2.87 -10.72
C GLU A 128 -18.91 2.10 -11.78
N ARG A 129 -18.32 2.81 -12.74
CA ARG A 129 -17.51 2.19 -13.82
C ARG A 129 -16.29 1.44 -13.29
N TYR A 130 -15.65 1.96 -12.25
CA TYR A 130 -14.53 1.26 -11.63
C TYR A 130 -15.00 -0.01 -10.90
N GLU A 131 -16.10 0.08 -10.15
CA GLU A 131 -16.70 -1.06 -9.47
C GLU A 131 -17.11 -2.17 -10.46
N GLU A 132 -17.83 -1.82 -11.52
CA GLU A 132 -18.23 -2.75 -12.57
C GLU A 132 -17.03 -3.43 -13.24
N ALA A 133 -15.95 -2.67 -13.50
CA ALA A 133 -14.73 -3.21 -14.07
C ALA A 133 -14.07 -4.24 -13.12
N LEU A 134 -13.99 -3.94 -11.83
CA LEU A 134 -13.42 -4.87 -10.84
C LEU A 134 -14.26 -6.14 -10.67
N GLN A 135 -15.58 -6.00 -10.61
CA GLN A 135 -16.50 -7.15 -10.54
C GLN A 135 -16.38 -8.05 -11.77
N LYS A 136 -16.31 -7.44 -12.96
CA LYS A 136 -16.18 -8.15 -14.22
C LYS A 136 -14.90 -9.02 -14.31
N ILE A 137 -13.82 -8.57 -13.71
CA ILE A 137 -12.54 -9.30 -13.67
C ILE A 137 -12.38 -10.16 -12.40
N GLY A 138 -13.42 -10.26 -11.57
CA GLY A 138 -13.47 -11.15 -10.41
C GLY A 138 -12.67 -10.68 -9.21
N ILE A 139 -12.32 -9.40 -9.12
CA ILE A 139 -11.61 -8.86 -7.95
C ILE A 139 -12.57 -8.67 -6.79
N ARG A 140 -12.21 -9.26 -5.64
CA ARG A 140 -12.95 -9.08 -4.40
C ARG A 140 -12.50 -7.82 -3.68
N ARG A 141 -13.36 -6.79 -3.71
CA ARG A 141 -13.17 -5.60 -2.88
C ARG A 141 -13.67 -5.85 -1.47
N LEU A 142 -12.85 -5.47 -0.51
CA LEU A 142 -13.18 -5.54 0.91
C LEU A 142 -13.44 -4.12 1.42
N VAL A 143 -14.70 -3.71 1.36
CA VAL A 143 -15.16 -2.39 1.83
C VAL A 143 -15.92 -2.57 3.13
N ASN A 144 -15.18 -2.51 4.24
CA ASN A 144 -15.67 -2.85 5.58
C ASN A 144 -16.21 -4.28 5.66
N GLU A 145 -15.54 -5.16 4.93
CA GLU A 145 -15.83 -6.57 4.81
C GLU A 145 -14.58 -7.40 5.09
N HIS A 146 -14.79 -8.70 5.24
CA HIS A 146 -13.70 -9.65 5.40
C HIS A 146 -13.89 -10.91 4.56
N THR A 147 -12.82 -11.66 4.44
CA THR A 147 -12.83 -13.00 3.86
C THR A 147 -11.93 -13.92 4.67
N VAL A 148 -12.33 -15.17 4.79
CA VAL A 148 -11.56 -16.19 5.49
C VAL A 148 -10.94 -17.15 4.50
N LEU A 149 -9.64 -17.34 4.62
CA LEU A 149 -8.87 -18.36 3.89
C LEU A 149 -8.70 -19.57 4.81
N GLU A 150 -9.70 -20.44 4.83
CA GLU A 150 -9.82 -21.54 5.79
C GLU A 150 -8.61 -22.47 5.81
N GLU A 151 -8.07 -22.79 4.63
CA GLU A 151 -6.92 -23.69 4.49
C GLU A 151 -5.64 -23.12 5.12
N SER A 152 -5.44 -21.81 5.05
CA SER A 152 -4.25 -21.15 5.60
C SER A 152 -4.45 -20.61 7.01
N GLY A 153 -5.69 -20.58 7.51
CA GLY A 153 -5.99 -20.02 8.82
C GLY A 153 -5.91 -18.49 8.89
N ILE A 154 -6.01 -17.81 7.73
CA ILE A 154 -5.89 -16.35 7.61
C ILE A 154 -7.26 -15.73 7.41
N CYS A 155 -7.53 -14.60 8.07
CA CYS A 155 -8.68 -13.75 7.83
C CYS A 155 -8.22 -12.36 7.36
N ILE A 156 -8.71 -11.92 6.21
CA ILE A 156 -8.34 -10.64 5.61
C ILE A 156 -9.52 -9.68 5.71
N TYR A 157 -9.33 -8.56 6.38
CA TYR A 157 -10.27 -7.46 6.51
C TYR A 157 -9.84 -6.27 5.65
N GLY A 158 -10.80 -5.58 5.04
CA GLY A 158 -10.57 -4.30 4.39
C GLY A 158 -11.32 -3.19 5.12
N SER A 159 -10.61 -2.15 5.54
CA SER A 159 -11.16 -1.00 6.26
C SER A 159 -11.23 0.22 5.37
N GLU A 160 -12.44 0.72 5.10
CA GLU A 160 -12.68 2.04 4.50
C GLU A 160 -13.20 2.98 5.60
N ILE A 161 -12.28 3.70 6.25
CA ILE A 161 -12.61 4.65 7.32
C ILE A 161 -13.18 5.95 6.74
N ASP A 162 -13.98 6.68 7.53
CA ASP A 162 -14.59 7.94 7.10
C ASP A 162 -13.56 8.96 6.62
N LYS A 163 -13.98 9.79 5.65
CA LYS A 163 -13.15 10.88 5.08
C LYS A 163 -12.62 11.86 6.13
N LEU A 164 -13.31 11.98 7.24
CA LEU A 164 -12.89 12.83 8.34
C LEU A 164 -11.50 12.45 8.87
N TYR A 165 -11.15 11.15 8.79
CA TYR A 165 -9.85 10.62 9.21
C TYR A 165 -8.72 10.84 8.18
N TYR A 166 -9.04 11.43 7.03
CA TYR A 166 -8.07 11.81 5.98
C TYR A 166 -7.86 13.34 5.90
N LYS A 167 -8.24 14.08 6.96
CA LYS A 167 -8.01 15.53 6.98
C LYS A 167 -6.53 15.86 6.90
N ARG A 168 -6.23 16.87 6.10
CA ARG A 168 -4.85 17.29 5.80
C ARG A 168 -4.09 17.80 7.04
N PHE A 169 -4.78 18.48 7.94
CA PHE A 169 -4.20 19.04 9.13
C PHE A 169 -4.78 18.38 10.39
N GLY A 170 -3.86 17.90 11.24
CA GLY A 170 -4.22 17.22 12.48
C GLY A 170 -4.73 15.78 12.27
N ILE A 171 -4.51 14.92 13.26
CA ILE A 171 -5.12 13.59 13.34
C ILE A 171 -6.41 13.74 14.12
N GLN A 172 -7.54 13.37 13.52
CA GLN A 172 -8.82 13.41 14.20
C GLN A 172 -8.89 12.25 15.20
N PRO A 173 -9.39 12.48 16.41
CA PRO A 173 -9.56 11.40 17.37
C PRO A 173 -10.55 10.37 16.82
N MET A 174 -10.20 9.09 16.92
CA MET A 174 -11.07 7.98 16.54
C MET A 174 -11.65 7.35 17.80
N ASP A 175 -12.97 7.18 17.81
CA ASP A 175 -13.69 6.49 18.88
C ASP A 175 -13.11 5.08 19.06
N PRO A 176 -12.87 4.60 20.28
CA PRO A 176 -12.37 3.25 20.52
C PRO A 176 -13.24 2.14 19.92
N GLU A 177 -14.55 2.32 19.88
CA GLU A 177 -15.48 1.32 19.32
C GLU A 177 -15.72 1.47 17.81
N TYR A 178 -15.15 2.49 17.17
CA TYR A 178 -15.38 2.78 15.77
C TYR A 178 -15.05 1.59 14.85
N LEU A 179 -13.85 1.03 14.98
CA LEU A 179 -13.45 -0.11 14.13
C LEU A 179 -14.26 -1.36 14.42
N LYS A 180 -14.64 -1.58 15.66
CA LYS A 180 -15.51 -2.69 16.02
C LYS A 180 -16.92 -2.55 15.46
N SER A 181 -17.46 -1.33 15.44
CA SER A 181 -18.75 -1.06 14.82
C SER A 181 -18.70 -1.20 13.29
N LEU A 182 -17.53 -0.90 12.69
CA LEU A 182 -17.32 -0.94 11.25
C LEU A 182 -17.07 -2.35 10.71
N LEU A 183 -16.24 -3.14 11.42
CA LEU A 183 -15.68 -4.40 10.95
C LEU A 183 -16.13 -5.62 11.78
N GLY A 184 -16.83 -5.41 12.89
CA GLY A 184 -17.05 -6.45 13.89
C GLY A 184 -15.81 -6.76 14.71
N GLN A 185 -15.83 -7.89 15.41
CA GLN A 185 -14.65 -8.38 16.16
C GLN A 185 -13.77 -9.25 15.27
N PRO A 186 -12.45 -9.12 15.35
CA PRO A 186 -11.55 -10.03 14.64
C PRO A 186 -11.63 -11.43 15.26
N SER A 187 -11.42 -12.45 14.44
CA SER A 187 -11.39 -13.83 14.92
C SER A 187 -10.13 -14.08 15.76
N ALA A 188 -10.30 -14.60 16.98
CA ALA A 188 -9.16 -15.01 17.80
C ALA A 188 -8.45 -16.28 17.27
N GLU A 189 -9.15 -17.09 16.48
CA GLU A 189 -8.67 -18.36 15.95
C GLU A 189 -7.91 -18.24 14.62
N LYS A 190 -7.99 -17.10 13.97
CA LYS A 190 -7.37 -16.84 12.67
C LYS A 190 -6.29 -15.77 12.79
N TYR A 191 -5.27 -15.86 11.93
CA TYR A 191 -4.32 -14.77 11.76
C TYR A 191 -5.00 -13.62 11.01
N THR A 192 -5.16 -12.47 11.66
CA THR A 192 -5.94 -11.35 11.15
C THR A 192 -5.08 -10.34 10.42
N ILE A 193 -5.26 -10.23 9.11
CA ILE A 193 -4.68 -9.19 8.26
C ILE A 193 -5.72 -8.08 8.09
N LEU A 194 -5.37 -6.85 8.44
CA LEU A 194 -6.18 -5.66 8.20
C LEU A 194 -5.55 -4.80 7.10
N ILE A 195 -6.21 -4.68 5.96
CA ILE A 195 -5.88 -3.69 4.94
C ILE A 195 -6.51 -2.37 5.38
N ALA A 196 -5.68 -1.43 5.84
CA ALA A 196 -6.09 -0.13 6.35
C ALA A 196 -5.15 0.96 5.83
N HIS A 197 -5.59 1.64 4.79
CA HIS A 197 -4.76 2.53 3.98
C HIS A 197 -4.04 3.63 4.78
N ASN A 198 -4.70 4.22 5.82
CA ASN A 198 -4.14 5.32 6.60
C ASN A 198 -3.35 4.83 7.82
N PRO A 199 -2.00 4.98 7.87
CA PRO A 199 -1.18 4.49 8.96
C PRO A 199 -1.29 5.31 10.25
N ASP A 200 -1.84 6.53 10.21
CA ASP A 200 -1.95 7.39 11.39
C ASP A 200 -2.77 6.76 12.52
N TYR A 201 -3.66 5.83 12.18
CA TYR A 201 -4.53 5.12 13.12
C TYR A 201 -4.00 3.74 13.53
N PHE A 202 -2.73 3.46 13.30
CA PHE A 202 -2.12 2.19 13.67
C PHE A 202 -2.38 1.77 15.12
N PRO A 203 -2.33 2.65 16.14
CA PRO A 203 -2.72 2.27 17.51
C PRO A 203 -4.15 1.75 17.61
N LYS A 204 -5.10 2.34 16.86
CA LYS A 204 -6.49 1.90 16.84
C LYS A 204 -6.69 0.56 16.16
N TYR A 205 -5.90 0.29 15.12
CA TYR A 205 -5.89 -1.02 14.45
C TYR A 205 -5.33 -2.12 15.36
N ALA A 206 -4.30 -1.78 16.15
CA ALA A 206 -3.75 -2.70 17.16
C ALA A 206 -4.75 -2.95 18.30
N ASP A 207 -5.39 -1.89 18.83
CA ASP A 207 -6.42 -1.99 19.86
C ASP A 207 -7.63 -2.82 19.39
N TRP A 208 -8.00 -2.72 18.11
CA TRP A 208 -9.07 -3.52 17.51
C TRP A 208 -8.71 -5.02 17.47
N GLY A 209 -7.43 -5.36 17.36
CA GLY A 209 -6.93 -6.73 17.42
C GLY A 209 -6.35 -7.27 16.11
N ALA A 210 -5.95 -6.41 15.17
CA ALA A 210 -5.18 -6.84 14.00
C ALA A 210 -3.85 -7.49 14.42
N ASP A 211 -3.43 -8.55 13.71
CA ASP A 211 -2.09 -9.11 13.84
C ASP A 211 -1.13 -8.45 12.86
N LEU A 212 -1.60 -8.24 11.63
CA LEU A 212 -0.89 -7.53 10.57
C LEU A 212 -1.74 -6.40 10.01
N VAL A 213 -1.19 -5.21 9.93
CA VAL A 213 -1.79 -4.07 9.22
C VAL A 213 -1.00 -3.79 7.95
N LEU A 214 -1.69 -3.66 6.82
CA LEU A 214 -1.13 -3.25 5.54
C LEU A 214 -1.61 -1.84 5.21
N ALA A 215 -0.67 -0.91 5.05
CA ALA A 215 -0.98 0.51 4.87
C ALA A 215 -0.14 1.15 3.75
N GLY A 216 -0.62 2.31 3.27
CA GLY A 216 0.02 3.18 2.29
C GLY A 216 -0.10 4.64 2.66
N HIS A 217 -0.61 5.49 1.74
CA HIS A 217 -1.02 6.88 1.97
C HIS A 217 0.10 7.92 2.14
N VAL A 218 1.18 7.62 2.84
CA VAL A 218 2.23 8.60 3.18
C VAL A 218 3.38 8.64 2.17
N HIS A 219 3.38 7.74 1.20
CA HIS A 219 4.35 7.69 0.09
C HIS A 219 5.83 7.72 0.53
N GLY A 220 6.16 7.14 1.67
CA GLY A 220 7.51 7.20 2.21
C GLY A 220 7.95 8.59 2.69
N GLY A 221 7.01 9.57 2.73
CA GLY A 221 7.31 10.97 3.05
C GLY A 221 8.03 11.69 1.91
N MET A 222 7.55 11.55 0.64
CA MET A 222 8.01 12.16 -0.63
C MET A 222 9.53 12.33 -0.77
N VAL A 223 10.18 13.01 0.16
CA VAL A 223 11.63 13.21 0.29
C VAL A 223 12.12 12.46 1.52
N ARG A 224 13.22 11.73 1.41
CA ARG A 224 13.84 11.02 2.54
C ARG A 224 15.26 11.52 2.78
N VAL A 225 15.69 11.48 4.03
CA VAL A 225 17.08 11.80 4.38
C VAL A 225 17.93 10.56 4.13
N PRO A 226 18.93 10.59 3.21
CA PRO A 226 19.63 9.38 2.77
C PRO A 226 20.28 8.58 3.91
N ILE A 227 20.88 9.28 4.89
CA ILE A 227 21.65 8.64 5.98
C ILE A 227 20.71 8.06 7.04
N TRP A 228 19.63 8.78 7.37
CA TRP A 228 18.72 8.41 8.47
C TRP A 228 17.50 7.61 7.97
N GLY A 229 17.31 7.55 6.67
CA GLY A 229 16.21 6.85 6.06
C GLY A 229 14.81 7.35 6.49
N LYS A 230 14.71 8.59 7.03
CA LYS A 230 13.45 9.18 7.49
C LYS A 230 12.80 10.03 6.42
N GLY A 231 11.46 9.92 6.33
CA GLY A 231 10.64 10.80 5.49
C GLY A 231 10.62 12.23 6.04
N VAL A 232 10.79 13.20 5.15
CA VAL A 232 10.84 14.63 5.53
C VAL A 232 9.45 15.25 5.51
N VAL A 233 8.68 15.00 4.45
CA VAL A 233 7.36 15.62 4.30
C VAL A 233 6.39 14.66 3.61
N SER A 234 5.26 14.38 4.25
CA SER A 234 4.20 13.55 3.66
C SER A 234 3.36 14.32 2.63
N PRO A 235 2.57 13.64 1.78
CA PRO A 235 1.63 14.31 0.86
C PRO A 235 0.65 15.25 1.54
N ASN A 236 0.33 15.00 2.81
CA ASN A 236 -0.51 15.86 3.64
C ASN A 236 0.24 17.05 4.26
N VAL A 237 1.47 17.34 3.78
CA VAL A 237 2.33 18.45 4.25
C VAL A 237 2.68 18.35 5.74
N ARG A 238 2.76 17.14 6.27
CA ARG A 238 3.29 16.90 7.62
C ARG A 238 4.79 16.69 7.55
N LEU A 239 5.52 17.46 8.34
CA LEU A 239 6.97 17.30 8.51
C LEU A 239 7.25 16.11 9.44
N PHE A 240 8.23 15.30 9.05
CA PHE A 240 8.72 14.14 9.81
C PHE A 240 7.58 13.24 10.32
N PRO A 241 6.77 12.66 9.43
CA PRO A 241 5.66 11.82 9.83
C PRO A 241 6.14 10.68 10.73
N LYS A 242 5.37 10.34 11.76
CA LYS A 242 5.70 9.27 12.71
C LYS A 242 5.87 7.93 11.99
N TYR A 243 4.98 7.65 11.03
CA TYR A 243 5.00 6.48 10.17
C TYR A 243 5.32 6.94 8.76
N ASP A 244 6.45 6.50 8.20
CA ASP A 244 6.97 7.00 6.94
C ASP A 244 7.41 5.91 5.95
N GLY A 245 7.16 4.63 6.27
CA GLY A 245 7.46 3.47 5.43
C GLY A 245 8.32 2.43 6.15
N GLY A 246 8.11 1.17 5.79
CA GLY A 246 8.76 0.01 6.41
C GLY A 246 7.90 -0.65 7.48
N GLU A 247 8.52 -1.31 8.44
CA GLU A 247 7.83 -2.07 9.47
C GLU A 247 7.75 -1.30 10.80
N PHE A 248 6.58 -1.37 11.44
CA PHE A 248 6.32 -0.83 12.77
C PHE A 248 5.63 -1.89 13.63
N THR A 249 5.95 -1.93 14.92
CA THR A 249 5.36 -2.89 15.87
C THR A 249 4.73 -2.15 17.05
N LEU A 250 3.54 -2.58 17.44
CA LEU A 250 2.85 -2.12 18.65
C LEU A 250 2.20 -3.32 19.36
N GLY A 251 2.73 -3.68 20.52
CA GLY A 251 2.36 -4.93 21.18
C GLY A 251 2.66 -6.13 20.27
N LYS A 252 1.63 -6.93 19.99
CA LYS A 252 1.72 -8.07 19.07
C LYS A 252 1.48 -7.70 17.60
N THR A 253 0.91 -6.53 17.34
CA THR A 253 0.52 -6.09 16.00
C THR A 253 1.71 -5.53 15.23
N ARG A 254 1.88 -5.99 14.01
CA ARG A 254 2.87 -5.44 13.07
C ARG A 254 2.14 -4.65 11.98
N MET A 255 2.72 -3.55 11.55
CA MET A 255 2.26 -2.79 10.38
C MET A 255 3.37 -2.76 9.35
N LEU A 256 3.05 -3.19 8.13
CA LEU A 256 3.86 -2.98 6.94
C LEU A 256 3.30 -1.77 6.20
N LEU A 257 4.05 -0.70 6.23
CA LEU A 257 3.69 0.55 5.58
C LEU A 257 4.47 0.70 4.28
N SER A 258 3.76 0.58 3.17
CA SER A 258 4.35 0.76 1.85
C SER A 258 4.69 2.23 1.58
N ARG A 259 5.84 2.45 0.92
CA ARG A 259 6.19 3.76 0.35
C ARG A 259 5.45 4.05 -0.96
N GLY A 260 4.59 3.12 -1.37
CA GLY A 260 3.80 3.22 -2.58
C GLY A 260 4.61 3.12 -3.87
N LEU A 261 3.92 2.88 -4.95
CA LEU A 261 4.50 2.75 -6.30
C LEU A 261 4.41 4.04 -7.10
N GLY A 262 3.32 4.79 -6.97
CA GLY A 262 3.07 6.01 -7.71
C GLY A 262 3.51 7.28 -6.98
N MET A 263 3.05 8.40 -7.50
CA MET A 263 3.27 9.73 -6.93
C MET A 263 1.93 10.40 -6.67
N HIS A 264 1.86 11.14 -5.59
CA HIS A 264 0.69 11.93 -5.24
C HIS A 264 0.60 13.24 -6.06
N THR A 265 -0.17 14.19 -5.59
CA THR A 265 -0.40 15.51 -6.23
C THR A 265 0.89 16.24 -6.57
N ILE A 266 1.90 16.14 -5.74
CA ILE A 266 3.25 16.69 -5.98
C ILE A 266 4.12 15.52 -6.44
N PRO A 267 4.57 15.49 -7.72
CA PRO A 267 5.28 14.36 -8.28
C PRO A 267 6.77 14.35 -7.88
N ILE A 268 7.04 14.31 -6.59
CA ILE A 268 8.40 14.31 -6.04
C ILE A 268 8.67 12.99 -5.31
N ARG A 269 9.74 12.29 -5.75
CA ARG A 269 10.39 11.21 -5.02
C ARG A 269 11.89 11.47 -5.01
N LEU A 270 12.44 11.83 -3.86
CA LEU A 270 13.87 12.11 -3.71
C LEU A 270 14.43 11.23 -2.60
N PHE A 271 15.39 10.36 -2.92
CA PHE A 271 15.91 9.29 -2.07
C PHE A 271 14.81 8.35 -1.55
N ASN A 272 13.74 8.21 -2.33
CA ASN A 272 12.50 7.57 -1.95
C ASN A 272 11.95 6.72 -3.11
N THR A 273 12.61 5.62 -3.38
CA THR A 273 12.20 4.66 -4.42
C THR A 273 10.85 4.02 -4.09
N GLY A 274 10.02 3.80 -5.10
CA GLY A 274 8.79 3.01 -4.97
C GLY A 274 9.07 1.58 -4.52
N GLU A 275 8.07 0.88 -3.98
CA GLU A 275 8.28 -0.49 -3.50
C GLU A 275 7.07 -1.41 -3.72
N VAL A 276 7.39 -2.67 -3.97
CA VAL A 276 6.50 -3.82 -3.88
C VAL A 276 6.88 -4.56 -2.60
N LEU A 277 5.90 -4.95 -1.78
CA LEU A 277 6.21 -5.77 -0.61
C LEU A 277 5.93 -7.23 -0.93
N GLU A 278 6.92 -8.09 -0.71
CA GLU A 278 6.78 -9.54 -0.68
C GLU A 278 6.67 -9.98 0.78
N VAL A 279 5.60 -10.67 1.11
CA VAL A 279 5.28 -11.05 2.49
C VAL A 279 5.08 -12.55 2.57
N ASP A 280 6.00 -13.23 3.25
CA ASP A 280 5.88 -14.64 3.59
C ASP A 280 5.19 -14.79 4.94
N LEU A 281 4.01 -15.40 4.92
CA LEU A 281 3.19 -15.74 6.08
C LEU A 281 3.38 -17.23 6.39
N LEU A 282 4.03 -17.56 7.51
CA LEU A 282 4.55 -18.88 7.78
C LEU A 282 3.98 -19.45 9.08
N PRO A 283 3.72 -20.76 9.16
CA PRO A 283 3.54 -21.45 10.42
C PRO A 283 4.77 -21.29 11.33
N VAL A 284 4.56 -21.42 12.64
CA VAL A 284 5.69 -21.50 13.59
C VAL A 284 6.40 -22.85 13.40
N GLY A 285 7.72 -22.80 13.19
CA GLY A 285 8.56 -24.00 13.01
C GLY A 285 8.91 -24.34 11.56
N GLU A 286 8.34 -23.66 10.57
CA GLU A 286 8.80 -23.78 9.18
C GLU A 286 9.90 -22.75 8.87
N GLU A 287 10.97 -23.19 8.20
CA GLU A 287 11.98 -22.29 7.66
C GLU A 287 11.42 -21.60 6.40
N ALA A 288 11.74 -20.33 6.23
CA ALA A 288 11.49 -19.64 4.97
C ALA A 288 12.23 -20.41 3.87
N GLY A 289 11.52 -20.91 2.87
CA GLY A 289 12.14 -21.65 1.77
C GLY A 289 13.26 -20.82 1.18
N GLY A 290 14.50 -21.25 1.43
CA GLY A 290 15.69 -20.57 0.97
C GLY A 290 15.69 -20.49 -0.54
N SER A 291 15.65 -19.29 -1.09
CA SER A 291 16.30 -19.05 -2.37
C SER A 291 17.79 -19.30 -2.12
N ASP A 292 18.30 -20.39 -2.67
CA ASP A 292 19.70 -20.76 -2.70
C ASP A 292 20.53 -19.52 -3.13
N GLU A 293 21.20 -18.88 -2.19
CA GLU A 293 22.26 -17.93 -2.47
C GLU A 293 23.45 -18.74 -3.01
N GLY A 294 23.35 -19.08 -4.27
CA GLY A 294 24.44 -19.61 -5.06
C GLY A 294 25.36 -18.49 -5.54
N LYS A 295 26.46 -18.29 -4.80
CA LYS A 295 27.77 -17.74 -5.20
C LYS A 295 27.80 -16.53 -6.14
#